data_9ca7dd66914ceda01024957768dbf4d3
#
_entry.id   9ca7dd66914ceda01024957768dbf4d3
#
_cell.length_a   1.000
_cell.length_b   1.000
_cell.length_c   1.000
_cell.angle_alpha   90.00
_cell.angle_beta   90.00
_cell.angle_gamma   90.00
#
_symmetry.space_group_name_H-M   'P 1'
#
loop_
_entity.id
_entity.type
_entity.pdbx_description
1 polymer ?
#
loop_
_entity_poly.entity_id
_entity_poly.type
_entity_poly.pdbx_seq_one_letter_code
_entity_poly.pdbx_strand_id
1 'polypeptide(L)'
;VMGSSYQLTEKYNFDVYRLAAMVTEHDAKKAGAEVVKQVASPLLSGLLYPGLQALDEQYLDVDFQFGGLDQRKIFMFAEQYLPKLGYQKRAHIMNGMVPGMNGSKMSSSDTDSKIDFLDSPSEVSKKIKAAYCMEGEVEENGVLAFVGAVLMPIARVRAEMMDKHTRLEGQSRSFIPDEAPEGTLFSIMRPEKFGGPLHYASYDDLVRDFKEKKLHPADLKPAVATALNTLLEPVQKLYETEEFKKIKALAYPDEEPKAKKVKAKKRTCSELLTTSQPYDCAILHKGRGWFG
;
A
#
# COMPACT_ATOMS: atom_id res chain seq x y z
N VAL A 1 16.89 5.01 -3.08
CA VAL A 1 17.79 5.90 -2.30
C VAL A 1 17.44 5.77 -0.84
N MET A 2 18.44 5.67 0.04
CA MET A 2 18.20 5.66 1.49
C MET A 2 17.98 7.09 1.99
N GLY A 3 16.91 7.32 2.75
CA GLY A 3 16.60 8.65 3.33
C GLY A 3 17.77 9.24 4.13
N SER A 4 18.46 8.42 4.92
CA SER A 4 19.62 8.84 5.70
C SER A 4 20.79 9.39 4.86
N SER A 5 20.85 9.09 3.55
CA SER A 5 21.92 9.59 2.69
C SER A 5 21.79 11.08 2.33
N TYR A 6 20.60 11.65 2.43
CA TYR A 6 20.36 13.08 2.15
C TYR A 6 19.68 13.82 3.29
N GLN A 7 18.80 13.16 4.05
CA GLN A 7 18.07 13.80 5.16
C GLN A 7 18.98 14.21 6.32
N LEU A 8 20.15 13.57 6.47
CA LEU A 8 21.14 13.93 7.49
C LEU A 8 22.14 15.02 7.04
N THR A 9 21.97 15.57 5.84
CA THR A 9 22.84 16.65 5.36
C THR A 9 22.47 18.00 6.02
N GLU A 10 23.47 18.87 6.16
CA GLU A 10 23.28 20.22 6.70
C GLU A 10 22.20 20.99 5.92
N LYS A 11 22.28 20.95 4.59
CA LYS A 11 21.35 21.66 3.71
C LYS A 11 19.90 21.22 3.92
N TYR A 12 19.64 19.89 3.97
CA TYR A 12 18.30 19.36 4.23
C TYR A 12 17.78 19.81 5.58
N ASN A 13 18.59 19.67 6.63
CA ASN A 13 18.19 20.07 7.98
C ASN A 13 17.90 21.58 8.06
N PHE A 14 18.72 22.42 7.40
CA PHE A 14 18.47 23.84 7.34
C PHE A 14 17.12 24.17 6.68
N ASP A 15 16.78 23.48 5.59
CA ASP A 15 15.49 23.65 4.92
C ASP A 15 14.31 23.14 5.76
N VAL A 16 14.49 22.11 6.59
CA VAL A 16 13.47 21.68 7.57
C VAL A 16 13.15 22.85 8.53
N TYR A 17 14.18 23.53 9.06
CA TYR A 17 13.96 24.70 9.93
C TYR A 17 13.34 25.88 9.18
N ARG A 18 13.78 26.17 7.97
CA ARG A 18 13.18 27.22 7.12
C ARG A 18 11.71 26.95 6.87
N LEU A 19 11.37 25.71 6.55
CA LEU A 19 10.00 25.26 6.32
C LEU A 19 9.18 25.37 7.61
N ALA A 20 9.72 24.90 8.74
CA ALA A 20 9.06 24.98 10.04
C ALA A 20 8.78 26.44 10.48
N ALA A 21 9.62 27.40 10.06
CA ALA A 21 9.39 28.82 10.32
C ALA A 21 8.26 29.45 9.48
N MET A 22 7.79 28.78 8.44
CA MET A 22 6.74 29.28 7.53
C MET A 22 5.40 28.55 7.68
N VAL A 23 5.43 27.33 8.21
CA VAL A 23 4.26 26.44 8.29
C VAL A 23 3.57 26.62 9.64
N THR A 24 2.26 26.87 9.59
CA THR A 24 1.45 26.91 10.81
C THR A 24 1.13 25.50 11.30
N GLU A 25 0.84 25.35 12.60
CA GLU A 25 0.32 24.10 13.16
C GLU A 25 -0.93 23.60 12.41
N HIS A 26 -1.83 24.55 12.05
CA HIS A 26 -3.04 24.24 11.29
C HIS A 26 -2.72 23.60 9.94
N ASP A 27 -1.80 24.18 9.17
CA ASP A 27 -1.43 23.67 7.85
C ASP A 27 -0.71 22.32 7.94
N ALA A 28 0.15 22.14 8.94
CA ALA A 28 0.82 20.87 9.19
C ALA A 28 -0.19 19.75 9.53
N LYS A 29 -1.15 20.03 10.42
CA LYS A 29 -2.24 19.09 10.76
C LYS A 29 -3.11 18.77 9.55
N LYS A 30 -3.47 19.78 8.76
CA LYS A 30 -4.29 19.62 7.54
C LYS A 30 -3.57 18.77 6.51
N ALA A 31 -2.30 18.99 6.28
CA ALA A 31 -1.49 18.23 5.35
C ALA A 31 -1.36 16.76 5.77
N GLY A 32 -1.12 16.50 7.05
CA GLY A 32 -1.00 15.15 7.60
C GLY A 32 -2.32 14.43 7.91
N ALA A 33 -3.48 15.03 7.64
CA ALA A 33 -4.77 14.57 8.16
C ALA A 33 -5.16 13.13 7.77
N GLU A 34 -4.69 12.63 6.63
CA GLU A 34 -5.02 11.29 6.13
C GLU A 34 -3.93 10.25 6.38
N VAL A 35 -2.70 10.69 6.65
CA VAL A 35 -1.53 9.79 6.79
C VAL A 35 -0.98 9.74 8.21
N VAL A 36 -1.21 10.79 9.00
CA VAL A 36 -0.76 10.85 10.41
C VAL A 36 -1.95 10.66 11.33
N LYS A 37 -1.82 9.81 12.35
CA LYS A 37 -2.88 9.58 13.33
C LYS A 37 -3.28 10.91 13.98
N GLN A 38 -4.55 11.30 13.78
CA GLN A 38 -5.08 12.54 14.35
C GLN A 38 -5.36 12.37 15.84
N VAL A 39 -4.72 13.19 16.65
CA VAL A 39 -4.88 13.24 18.11
C VAL A 39 -4.97 14.68 18.55
N ALA A 40 -5.58 14.93 19.72
CA ALA A 40 -5.74 16.29 20.26
C ALA A 40 -4.39 16.99 20.51
N SER A 41 -3.39 16.21 20.93
CA SER A 41 -2.03 16.72 21.14
C SER A 41 -1.03 15.88 20.33
N PRO A 42 -0.75 16.25 19.07
CA PRO A 42 0.16 15.50 18.23
C PRO A 42 1.62 15.71 18.66
N LEU A 43 2.45 14.72 18.45
CA LEU A 43 3.89 14.87 18.59
C LEU A 43 4.43 15.82 17.51
N LEU A 44 5.49 16.54 17.83
CA LEU A 44 6.16 17.45 16.88
C LEU A 44 6.61 16.72 15.61
N SER A 45 7.05 15.45 15.72
CA SER A 45 7.41 14.62 14.57
C SER A 45 6.24 14.42 13.60
N GLY A 46 5.01 14.26 14.10
CA GLY A 46 3.80 14.16 13.26
C GLY A 46 3.47 15.47 12.55
N LEU A 47 3.80 16.62 13.13
CA LEU A 47 3.64 17.93 12.51
C LEU A 47 4.71 18.21 11.45
N LEU A 48 5.93 17.71 11.65
CA LEU A 48 7.02 17.85 10.69
C LEU A 48 6.91 16.91 9.49
N TYR A 49 6.26 15.77 9.65
CA TYR A 49 6.18 14.72 8.64
C TYR A 49 5.79 15.21 7.23
N PRO A 50 4.71 15.99 7.05
CA PRO A 50 4.34 16.48 5.72
C PRO A 50 5.43 17.33 5.06
N GLY A 51 6.15 18.12 5.86
CA GLY A 51 7.27 18.94 5.39
C GLY A 51 8.46 18.11 4.96
N LEU A 52 8.78 17.03 5.69
CA LEU A 52 9.87 16.12 5.33
C LEU A 52 9.57 15.43 4.01
N GLN A 53 8.36 14.92 3.82
CA GLN A 53 7.95 14.30 2.56
C GLN A 53 7.96 15.30 1.39
N ALA A 54 7.53 16.54 1.61
CA ALA A 54 7.60 17.58 0.60
C ALA A 54 9.05 17.89 0.18
N LEU A 55 9.99 17.99 1.14
CA LEU A 55 11.40 18.21 0.85
C LEU A 55 12.05 17.07 0.09
N ASP A 56 11.57 15.85 0.22
CA ASP A 56 12.10 14.69 -0.53
C ASP A 56 12.01 14.92 -2.04
N GLU A 57 10.99 15.64 -2.56
CA GLU A 57 10.88 16.00 -3.97
C GLU A 57 12.10 16.78 -4.47
N GLN A 58 12.61 17.69 -3.65
CA GLN A 58 13.77 18.50 -4.01
C GLN A 58 15.07 17.73 -3.87
N TYR A 59 15.21 16.96 -2.80
CA TYR A 59 16.47 16.29 -2.46
C TYR A 59 16.69 14.98 -3.20
N LEU A 60 15.63 14.38 -3.72
CA LEU A 60 15.69 13.25 -4.65
C LEU A 60 15.76 13.70 -6.12
N ASP A 61 15.64 15.01 -6.38
CA ASP A 61 15.67 15.61 -7.72
C ASP A 61 14.69 14.92 -8.69
N VAL A 62 13.45 14.76 -8.25
CA VAL A 62 12.42 14.09 -9.05
C VAL A 62 11.62 15.07 -9.89
N ASP A 63 11.09 14.62 -11.01
CA ASP A 63 10.18 15.39 -11.87
C ASP A 63 8.74 15.33 -11.37
N PHE A 64 8.37 14.21 -10.75
CA PHE A 64 7.05 14.01 -10.17
C PHE A 64 7.09 13.11 -8.92
N GLN A 65 6.06 13.22 -8.10
CA GLN A 65 5.80 12.31 -6.99
C GLN A 65 4.54 11.48 -7.29
N PHE A 66 4.62 10.16 -7.04
CA PHE A 66 3.51 9.23 -7.21
C PHE A 66 3.06 8.71 -5.86
N GLY A 67 1.75 8.69 -5.61
CA GLY A 67 1.21 8.19 -4.36
C GLY A 67 -0.27 7.83 -4.43
N GLY A 68 -0.81 7.32 -3.34
CA GLY A 68 -2.26 7.14 -3.20
C GLY A 68 -3.00 8.46 -3.04
N LEU A 69 -4.31 8.46 -3.25
CA LEU A 69 -5.16 9.65 -3.09
C LEU A 69 -5.08 10.24 -1.66
N ASP A 70 -4.76 9.43 -0.66
CA ASP A 70 -4.51 9.85 0.73
C ASP A 70 -3.29 10.76 0.89
N GLN A 71 -2.37 10.79 -0.10
CA GLN A 71 -1.22 11.70 -0.12
C GLN A 71 -1.56 13.10 -0.65
N ARG A 72 -2.75 13.29 -1.22
CA ARG A 72 -3.14 14.53 -1.91
C ARG A 72 -2.89 15.79 -1.08
N LYS A 73 -3.16 15.76 0.21
CA LYS A 73 -2.98 16.93 1.07
C LYS A 73 -1.53 17.30 1.27
N ILE A 74 -0.64 16.30 1.30
CA ILE A 74 0.82 16.53 1.36
C ILE A 74 1.32 17.08 0.03
N PHE A 75 0.82 16.59 -1.10
CA PHE A 75 1.17 17.12 -2.42
C PHE A 75 0.76 18.59 -2.57
N MET A 76 -0.45 18.95 -2.14
CA MET A 76 -0.88 20.36 -2.12
C MET A 76 -0.03 21.21 -1.17
N PHE A 77 0.41 20.65 -0.05
CA PHE A 77 1.34 21.32 0.86
C PHE A 77 2.69 21.57 0.18
N ALA A 78 3.24 20.59 -0.53
CA ALA A 78 4.47 20.75 -1.30
C ALA A 78 4.35 21.87 -2.33
N GLU A 79 3.26 21.90 -3.12
CA GLU A 79 2.99 22.97 -4.10
C GLU A 79 2.89 24.37 -3.48
N GLN A 80 2.38 24.46 -2.23
CA GLN A 80 2.22 25.73 -1.53
C GLN A 80 3.52 26.25 -0.92
N TYR A 81 4.36 25.36 -0.39
CA TYR A 81 5.48 25.74 0.45
C TYR A 81 6.86 25.62 -0.21
N LEU A 82 7.10 24.67 -1.10
CA LEU A 82 8.40 24.52 -1.77
C LEU A 82 8.81 25.77 -2.59
N PRO A 83 7.89 26.44 -3.31
CA PRO A 83 8.24 27.68 -4.00
C PRO A 83 8.68 28.81 -3.06
N LYS A 84 8.19 28.85 -1.82
CA LYS A 84 8.61 29.84 -0.82
C LYS A 84 10.04 29.62 -0.33
N LEU A 85 10.54 28.39 -0.48
CA LEU A 85 11.95 28.04 -0.23
C LEU A 85 12.84 28.35 -1.47
N GLY A 86 12.26 28.72 -2.59
CA GLY A 86 12.96 28.93 -3.86
C GLY A 86 13.04 27.69 -4.75
N TYR A 87 12.27 26.63 -4.44
CA TYR A 87 12.24 25.39 -5.21
C TYR A 87 11.14 25.35 -6.25
N GLN A 88 11.31 24.55 -7.28
CA GLN A 88 10.32 24.39 -8.35
C GLN A 88 9.17 23.50 -7.87
N LYS A 89 7.98 23.74 -8.40
CA LYS A 89 6.85 22.82 -8.27
C LYS A 89 7.12 21.55 -9.07
N ARG A 90 6.69 20.40 -8.53
CA ARG A 90 6.71 19.11 -9.22
C ARG A 90 5.30 18.69 -9.61
N ALA A 91 5.22 17.76 -10.56
CA ALA A 91 3.96 17.10 -10.88
C ALA A 91 3.60 16.06 -9.79
N HIS A 92 2.30 15.89 -9.54
CA HIS A 92 1.81 14.90 -8.60
C HIS A 92 0.83 13.96 -9.31
N ILE A 93 1.13 12.66 -9.28
CA ILE A 93 0.31 11.61 -9.86
C ILE A 93 -0.28 10.77 -8.73
N MET A 94 -1.59 10.58 -8.75
CA MET A 94 -2.29 9.87 -7.69
C MET A 94 -3.11 8.70 -8.26
N ASN A 95 -2.99 7.53 -7.64
CA ASN A 95 -3.88 6.41 -7.89
C ASN A 95 -5.05 6.42 -6.90
N GLY A 96 -6.18 5.86 -7.33
CA GLY A 96 -7.32 5.61 -6.46
C GLY A 96 -6.98 4.62 -5.35
N MET A 97 -7.67 4.75 -4.23
CA MET A 97 -7.55 3.79 -3.13
C MET A 97 -8.22 2.47 -3.50
N VAL A 98 -7.51 1.37 -3.34
CA VAL A 98 -8.08 0.02 -3.45
C VAL A 98 -8.59 -0.38 -2.07
N PRO A 99 -9.89 -0.68 -1.90
CA PRO A 99 -10.39 -1.14 -0.61
C PRO A 99 -9.78 -2.49 -0.22
N GLY A 100 -9.65 -2.71 1.08
CA GLY A 100 -9.26 -4.00 1.61
C GLY A 100 -10.32 -5.07 1.33
N MET A 101 -9.94 -6.34 1.45
CA MET A 101 -10.83 -7.47 1.22
C MET A 101 -12.04 -7.49 2.15
N ASN A 102 -12.00 -6.76 3.26
CA ASN A 102 -13.10 -6.62 4.21
C ASN A 102 -14.02 -5.41 3.91
N GLY A 103 -13.89 -4.79 2.72
CA GLY A 103 -14.65 -3.59 2.35
C GLY A 103 -14.18 -2.28 2.99
N SER A 104 -13.38 -2.35 4.05
CA SER A 104 -12.81 -1.18 4.73
C SER A 104 -11.48 -0.72 4.07
N LYS A 105 -10.94 0.42 4.53
CA LYS A 105 -9.61 0.87 4.10
C LYS A 105 -8.57 -0.23 4.40
N MET A 106 -7.80 -0.62 3.38
CA MET A 106 -6.72 -1.59 3.54
C MET A 106 -5.70 -1.05 4.55
N SER A 107 -5.40 -1.86 5.57
CA SER A 107 -4.42 -1.51 6.60
C SER A 107 -3.21 -2.43 6.52
N SER A 108 -2.02 -1.86 6.57
CA SER A 108 -0.77 -2.63 6.63
C SER A 108 -0.65 -3.50 7.88
N SER A 109 -1.36 -3.14 8.95
CA SER A 109 -1.38 -3.89 10.20
C SER A 109 -2.35 -5.08 10.21
N ASP A 110 -3.28 -5.15 9.25
CA ASP A 110 -4.23 -6.25 9.11
C ASP A 110 -3.82 -7.12 7.93
N THR A 111 -3.12 -8.21 8.23
CA THR A 111 -2.58 -9.15 7.23
C THR A 111 -3.67 -9.91 6.48
N ASP A 112 -4.86 -10.06 7.05
CA ASP A 112 -5.96 -10.81 6.44
C ASP A 112 -6.79 -9.94 5.47
N SER A 113 -6.72 -8.62 5.59
CA SER A 113 -7.44 -7.68 4.72
C SER A 113 -6.71 -7.31 3.43
N LYS A 114 -5.44 -7.68 3.29
CA LYS A 114 -4.61 -7.35 2.13
C LYS A 114 -4.08 -8.60 1.42
N ILE A 115 -3.95 -8.49 0.09
CA ILE A 115 -3.18 -9.46 -0.70
C ILE A 115 -1.75 -8.93 -0.80
N ASP A 116 -0.80 -9.71 -0.31
CA ASP A 116 0.63 -9.40 -0.41
C ASP A 116 1.20 -10.04 -1.69
N PHE A 117 2.17 -9.37 -2.31
CA PHE A 117 2.87 -9.93 -3.48
C PHE A 117 3.60 -11.24 -3.18
N LEU A 118 3.89 -11.49 -1.92
CA LEU A 118 4.61 -12.66 -1.42
C LEU A 118 3.68 -13.73 -0.86
N ASP A 119 2.36 -13.53 -0.92
CA ASP A 119 1.40 -14.56 -0.54
C ASP A 119 1.53 -15.77 -1.48
N SER A 120 1.55 -16.95 -0.91
CA SER A 120 1.46 -18.19 -1.69
C SER A 120 0.08 -18.32 -2.35
N PRO A 121 -0.06 -19.13 -3.42
CA PRO A 121 -1.37 -19.38 -4.05
C PRO A 121 -2.45 -19.85 -3.08
N SER A 122 -2.07 -20.61 -2.06
CA SER A 122 -2.98 -21.09 -1.01
C SER A 122 -3.42 -19.96 -0.07
N GLU A 123 -2.52 -19.05 0.30
CA GLU A 123 -2.83 -17.88 1.12
C GLU A 123 -3.73 -16.91 0.39
N VAL A 124 -3.45 -16.60 -0.87
CA VAL A 124 -4.34 -15.79 -1.72
C VAL A 124 -5.74 -16.38 -1.74
N SER A 125 -5.86 -17.69 -2.04
CA SER A 125 -7.15 -18.37 -2.10
C SER A 125 -7.88 -18.34 -0.76
N LYS A 126 -7.16 -18.51 0.36
CA LYS A 126 -7.71 -18.46 1.71
C LYS A 126 -8.24 -17.05 2.04
N LYS A 127 -7.47 -16.00 1.74
CA LYS A 127 -7.86 -14.60 1.98
C LYS A 127 -9.08 -14.21 1.15
N ILE A 128 -9.10 -14.54 -0.15
CA ILE A 128 -10.27 -14.27 -1.00
C ILE A 128 -11.51 -15.05 -0.53
N LYS A 129 -11.35 -16.30 -0.10
CA LYS A 129 -12.46 -17.09 0.47
C LYS A 129 -13.04 -16.45 1.72
N ALA A 130 -12.18 -15.92 2.60
CA ALA A 130 -12.58 -15.27 3.84
C ALA A 130 -13.14 -13.84 3.63
N ALA A 131 -12.78 -13.17 2.51
CA ALA A 131 -13.20 -11.80 2.22
C ALA A 131 -14.72 -11.62 2.29
N TYR A 132 -15.17 -10.45 2.74
CA TYR A 132 -16.59 -10.12 2.74
C TYR A 132 -17.11 -9.96 1.31
N CYS A 133 -18.15 -10.69 0.97
CA CYS A 133 -18.78 -10.65 -0.35
C CYS A 133 -20.18 -11.28 -0.22
N MET A 134 -21.18 -10.48 0.15
CA MET A 134 -22.55 -10.93 0.28
C MET A 134 -23.28 -10.83 -1.05
N GLU A 135 -24.15 -11.80 -1.34
CA GLU A 135 -24.89 -11.87 -2.58
C GLU A 135 -25.77 -10.64 -2.79
N GLY A 136 -25.60 -9.98 -3.94
CA GLY A 136 -26.36 -8.79 -4.32
C GLY A 136 -25.88 -7.49 -3.67
N GLU A 137 -24.96 -7.54 -2.69
CA GLU A 137 -24.40 -6.35 -2.05
C GLU A 137 -23.14 -5.86 -2.78
N VAL A 138 -23.23 -4.68 -3.34
CA VAL A 138 -22.14 -4.05 -4.10
C VAL A 138 -21.33 -3.11 -3.23
N GLU A 139 -21.98 -2.38 -2.33
CA GLU A 139 -21.33 -1.44 -1.42
C GLU A 139 -20.46 -2.19 -0.42
N GLU A 140 -19.29 -1.65 -0.12
CA GLU A 140 -18.29 -2.25 0.78
C GLU A 140 -17.83 -3.66 0.38
N ASN A 141 -18.10 -4.09 -0.86
CA ASN A 141 -17.67 -5.39 -1.38
C ASN A 141 -16.23 -5.31 -1.91
N GLY A 142 -15.26 -5.65 -1.06
CA GLY A 142 -13.84 -5.57 -1.39
C GLY A 142 -13.44 -6.47 -2.59
N VAL A 143 -14.12 -7.60 -2.80
CA VAL A 143 -13.82 -8.52 -3.90
C VAL A 143 -14.23 -7.90 -5.24
N LEU A 144 -15.44 -7.33 -5.34
CA LEU A 144 -15.91 -6.61 -6.52
C LEU A 144 -15.02 -5.39 -6.80
N ALA A 145 -14.77 -4.58 -5.79
CA ALA A 145 -13.96 -3.38 -5.92
C ALA A 145 -12.53 -3.72 -6.41
N PHE A 146 -11.97 -4.84 -5.98
CA PHE A 146 -10.66 -5.30 -6.46
C PHE A 146 -10.68 -5.68 -7.95
N VAL A 147 -11.73 -6.34 -8.42
CA VAL A 147 -11.88 -6.63 -9.86
C VAL A 147 -11.87 -5.33 -10.67
N GLY A 148 -12.66 -4.34 -10.25
CA GLY A 148 -12.77 -3.06 -10.96
C GLY A 148 -11.52 -2.20 -10.88
N ALA A 149 -10.86 -2.16 -9.72
CA ALA A 149 -9.71 -1.28 -9.50
C ALA A 149 -8.38 -1.90 -9.96
N VAL A 150 -8.26 -3.22 -10.03
CA VAL A 150 -6.99 -3.91 -10.31
C VAL A 150 -7.08 -4.83 -11.52
N LEU A 151 -7.96 -5.85 -11.50
CA LEU A 151 -7.92 -6.89 -12.52
C LEU A 151 -8.34 -6.38 -13.90
N MET A 152 -9.47 -5.68 -14.01
CA MET A 152 -9.93 -5.14 -15.29
C MET A 152 -9.01 -4.08 -15.90
N PRO A 153 -8.46 -3.12 -15.13
CA PRO A 153 -7.45 -2.21 -15.65
C PRO A 153 -6.19 -2.91 -16.17
N ILE A 154 -5.70 -3.93 -15.47
CA ILE A 154 -4.56 -4.73 -15.93
C ILE A 154 -4.90 -5.47 -17.22
N ALA A 155 -6.07 -6.09 -17.32
CA ALA A 155 -6.52 -6.76 -18.55
C ALA A 155 -6.57 -5.78 -19.73
N ARG A 156 -7.09 -4.56 -19.52
CA ARG A 156 -7.16 -3.52 -20.54
C ARG A 156 -5.77 -3.09 -21.01
N VAL A 157 -4.86 -2.78 -20.08
CA VAL A 157 -3.47 -2.40 -20.44
C VAL A 157 -2.79 -3.53 -21.21
N ARG A 158 -3.00 -4.79 -20.83
CA ARG A 158 -2.45 -5.93 -21.54
C ARG A 158 -2.98 -6.06 -22.96
N ALA A 159 -4.29 -5.88 -23.16
CA ALA A 159 -4.90 -5.89 -24.50
C ALA A 159 -4.30 -4.79 -25.39
N GLU A 160 -4.17 -3.57 -24.88
CA GLU A 160 -3.53 -2.45 -25.59
C GLU A 160 -2.05 -2.70 -25.92
N MET A 161 -1.31 -3.38 -25.05
CA MET A 161 0.09 -3.75 -25.28
C MET A 161 0.21 -4.84 -26.33
N MET A 162 -0.69 -5.81 -26.36
CA MET A 162 -0.72 -6.87 -27.38
C MET A 162 -1.00 -6.29 -28.75
N ASP A 163 -1.95 -5.38 -28.88
CA ASP A 163 -2.22 -4.64 -30.11
C ASP A 163 -0.96 -3.91 -30.66
N LYS A 164 -0.13 -3.38 -29.78
CA LYS A 164 1.13 -2.71 -30.13
C LYS A 164 2.31 -3.67 -30.28
N HIS A 165 2.09 -4.99 -30.23
CA HIS A 165 3.12 -6.02 -30.26
C HIS A 165 4.20 -5.82 -29.16
N THR A 166 3.83 -5.16 -28.07
CA THR A 166 4.73 -4.87 -26.95
C THR A 166 4.50 -5.89 -25.85
N ARG A 167 5.44 -6.79 -25.62
CA ARG A 167 5.43 -7.70 -24.49
C ARG A 167 6.56 -7.34 -23.52
N LEU A 168 6.23 -7.12 -22.27
CA LEU A 168 7.23 -6.88 -21.23
C LEU A 168 7.83 -8.21 -20.76
N GLU A 169 9.14 -8.25 -20.61
CA GLU A 169 9.84 -9.38 -20.01
C GLU A 169 9.36 -9.59 -18.56
N GLY A 170 9.18 -10.84 -18.16
CA GLY A 170 8.66 -11.19 -16.83
C GLY A 170 7.15 -10.98 -16.63
N GLN A 171 6.42 -10.57 -17.66
CA GLN A 171 4.97 -10.44 -17.58
C GLN A 171 4.31 -11.81 -17.37
N SER A 172 3.35 -11.90 -16.41
CA SER A 172 2.55 -13.10 -16.22
C SER A 172 1.68 -13.39 -17.46
N ARG A 173 1.29 -14.65 -17.64
CA ARG A 173 0.30 -15.02 -18.67
C ARG A 173 -1.03 -14.29 -18.46
N SER A 174 -1.86 -14.22 -19.49
CA SER A 174 -3.23 -13.72 -19.36
C SER A 174 -4.01 -14.56 -18.35
N PHE A 175 -4.88 -13.89 -17.59
CA PHE A 175 -5.90 -14.54 -16.77
C PHE A 175 -7.28 -14.53 -17.45
N ILE A 176 -7.36 -14.01 -18.68
CA ILE A 176 -8.53 -14.11 -19.54
C ILE A 176 -8.36 -15.39 -20.38
N PRO A 177 -9.35 -16.30 -20.43
CA PRO A 177 -9.30 -17.48 -21.28
C PRO A 177 -9.19 -17.13 -22.76
N ASP A 178 -8.50 -17.94 -23.54
CA ASP A 178 -8.31 -17.72 -24.99
C ASP A 178 -9.65 -17.80 -25.76
N GLU A 179 -10.62 -18.55 -25.25
CA GLU A 179 -11.95 -18.70 -25.82
C GLU A 179 -12.92 -17.57 -25.48
N ALA A 180 -12.48 -16.61 -24.63
CA ALA A 180 -13.32 -15.49 -24.24
C ALA A 180 -13.58 -14.56 -25.43
N PRO A 181 -14.79 -13.98 -25.54
CA PRO A 181 -15.10 -12.99 -26.57
C PRO A 181 -14.10 -11.83 -26.57
N GLU A 182 -13.88 -11.27 -27.77
CA GLU A 182 -13.02 -10.08 -27.91
C GLU A 182 -13.51 -8.92 -27.02
N GLY A 183 -12.58 -8.19 -26.43
CA GLY A 183 -12.88 -7.08 -25.51
C GLY A 183 -13.21 -7.51 -24.09
N THR A 184 -13.16 -8.82 -23.76
CA THR A 184 -13.35 -9.31 -22.38
C THR A 184 -12.22 -8.83 -21.48
N LEU A 185 -12.59 -8.23 -20.33
CA LEU A 185 -11.66 -7.76 -19.31
C LEU A 185 -11.63 -8.66 -18.06
N PHE A 186 -12.69 -9.45 -17.84
CA PHE A 186 -12.74 -10.42 -16.74
C PHE A 186 -13.68 -11.57 -17.10
N SER A 187 -13.29 -12.80 -16.74
CA SER A 187 -14.04 -14.02 -17.02
C SER A 187 -14.27 -14.82 -15.76
N ILE A 188 -15.47 -15.37 -15.63
CA ILE A 188 -15.86 -16.28 -14.56
C ILE A 188 -16.24 -17.61 -15.19
N MET A 189 -15.35 -18.58 -15.03
CA MET A 189 -15.56 -19.92 -15.57
C MET A 189 -16.42 -20.73 -14.62
N ARG A 190 -17.59 -21.14 -15.05
CA ARG A 190 -18.51 -21.98 -14.28
C ARG A 190 -19.13 -23.08 -15.16
N PRO A 191 -19.54 -24.22 -14.56
CA PRO A 191 -20.17 -25.31 -15.30
C PRO A 191 -21.47 -24.89 -15.99
N GLU A 192 -21.80 -25.54 -17.10
CA GLU A 192 -23.05 -25.35 -17.89
C GLU A 192 -24.32 -25.45 -17.02
N LYS A 193 -24.34 -26.39 -16.05
CA LYS A 193 -25.45 -26.54 -15.11
C LYS A 193 -25.76 -25.30 -14.27
N PHE A 194 -24.83 -24.36 -14.20
CA PHE A 194 -24.97 -23.06 -13.51
C PHE A 194 -25.06 -21.89 -14.50
N GLY A 195 -25.33 -22.16 -15.79
CA GLY A 195 -25.50 -21.16 -16.84
C GLY A 195 -24.25 -20.88 -17.67
N GLY A 196 -23.18 -21.69 -17.52
CA GLY A 196 -21.98 -21.56 -18.32
C GLY A 196 -21.10 -20.34 -17.95
N PRO A 197 -20.02 -20.12 -18.71
CA PRO A 197 -19.08 -19.03 -18.45
C PRO A 197 -19.74 -17.63 -18.55
N LEU A 198 -19.27 -16.69 -17.74
CA LEU A 198 -19.60 -15.27 -17.84
C LEU A 198 -18.37 -14.47 -18.25
N HIS A 199 -18.55 -13.56 -19.20
CA HIS A 199 -17.50 -12.72 -19.74
C HIS A 199 -17.92 -11.25 -19.64
N TYR A 200 -17.07 -10.42 -19.04
CA TYR A 200 -17.39 -9.01 -18.78
C TYR A 200 -16.40 -8.11 -19.50
N ALA A 201 -16.91 -7.23 -20.35
CA ALA A 201 -16.16 -6.16 -21.02
C ALA A 201 -16.15 -4.86 -20.20
N SER A 202 -17.05 -4.73 -19.20
CA SER A 202 -17.13 -3.56 -18.33
C SER A 202 -17.36 -3.95 -16.88
N TYR A 203 -16.88 -3.10 -15.96
CA TYR A 203 -17.13 -3.25 -14.54
C TYR A 203 -18.61 -3.07 -14.18
N ASP A 204 -19.29 -2.15 -14.88
CA ASP A 204 -20.71 -1.86 -14.64
C ASP A 204 -21.60 -3.07 -14.93
N ASP A 205 -21.29 -3.83 -15.98
CA ASP A 205 -22.03 -5.06 -16.31
C ASP A 205 -21.84 -6.14 -15.23
N LEU A 206 -20.62 -6.30 -14.75
CA LEU A 206 -20.31 -7.24 -13.66
C LEU A 206 -21.05 -6.85 -12.37
N VAL A 207 -21.02 -5.56 -12.01
CA VAL A 207 -21.73 -5.02 -10.83
C VAL A 207 -23.25 -5.22 -10.97
N ARG A 208 -23.81 -4.93 -12.15
CA ARG A 208 -25.25 -5.14 -12.43
C ARG A 208 -25.65 -6.60 -12.23
N ASP A 209 -24.91 -7.53 -12.83
CA ASP A 209 -25.22 -8.96 -12.75
C ASP A 209 -25.05 -9.49 -11.31
N PHE A 210 -24.10 -8.95 -10.57
CA PHE A 210 -23.94 -9.27 -9.14
C PHE A 210 -25.10 -8.75 -8.32
N LYS A 211 -25.52 -7.50 -8.54
CA LYS A 211 -26.67 -6.87 -7.85
C LYS A 211 -27.99 -7.60 -8.17
N GLU A 212 -28.15 -8.04 -9.42
CA GLU A 212 -29.32 -8.80 -9.87
C GLU A 212 -29.25 -10.29 -9.49
N LYS A 213 -28.21 -10.71 -8.76
CA LYS A 213 -27.98 -12.10 -8.30
C LYS A 213 -27.81 -13.11 -9.43
N LYS A 214 -27.47 -12.66 -10.63
CA LYS A 214 -27.07 -13.53 -11.75
C LYS A 214 -25.68 -14.11 -11.57
N LEU A 215 -24.83 -13.37 -10.84
CA LEU A 215 -23.49 -13.76 -10.43
C LEU A 215 -23.45 -13.99 -8.92
N HIS A 216 -23.18 -15.22 -8.51
CA HIS A 216 -23.08 -15.61 -7.11
C HIS A 216 -21.64 -15.41 -6.56
N PRO A 217 -21.48 -15.05 -5.26
CA PRO A 217 -20.16 -14.98 -4.62
C PRO A 217 -19.32 -16.25 -4.72
N ALA A 218 -19.96 -17.43 -4.74
CA ALA A 218 -19.28 -18.72 -4.87
C ALA A 218 -18.61 -18.91 -6.25
N ASP A 219 -19.06 -18.19 -7.29
CA ASP A 219 -18.45 -18.19 -8.61
C ASP A 219 -17.42 -17.06 -8.74
N LEU A 220 -17.72 -15.89 -8.19
CA LEU A 220 -16.84 -14.71 -8.24
C LEU A 220 -15.51 -14.93 -7.50
N LYS A 221 -15.58 -15.36 -6.23
CA LYS A 221 -14.37 -15.52 -5.39
C LYS A 221 -13.32 -16.46 -5.98
N PRO A 222 -13.65 -17.67 -6.45
CA PRO A 222 -12.66 -18.54 -7.09
C PRO A 222 -12.07 -17.93 -8.37
N ALA A 223 -12.88 -17.24 -9.17
CA ALA A 223 -12.40 -16.57 -10.38
C ALA A 223 -11.38 -15.47 -10.05
N VAL A 224 -11.67 -14.65 -9.04
CA VAL A 224 -10.73 -13.61 -8.56
C VAL A 224 -9.45 -14.24 -8.00
N ALA A 225 -9.54 -15.30 -7.21
CA ALA A 225 -8.37 -15.99 -6.67
C ALA A 225 -7.50 -16.58 -7.78
N THR A 226 -8.11 -17.18 -8.82
CA THR A 226 -7.40 -17.71 -9.98
C THR A 226 -6.71 -16.61 -10.77
N ALA A 227 -7.40 -15.52 -11.06
CA ALA A 227 -6.82 -14.38 -11.77
C ALA A 227 -5.63 -13.77 -11.00
N LEU A 228 -5.77 -13.60 -9.68
CA LEU A 228 -4.69 -13.11 -8.80
C LEU A 228 -3.49 -14.05 -8.79
N ASN A 229 -3.71 -15.36 -8.62
CA ASN A 229 -2.61 -16.32 -8.62
C ASN A 229 -1.89 -16.33 -9.97
N THR A 230 -2.62 -16.20 -11.08
CA THR A 230 -2.03 -16.07 -12.41
C THR A 230 -1.20 -14.78 -12.53
N LEU A 231 -1.69 -13.68 -11.95
CA LEU A 231 -1.00 -12.39 -11.96
C LEU A 231 0.28 -12.42 -11.12
N LEU A 232 0.25 -13.05 -9.96
CA LEU A 232 1.36 -13.11 -9.00
C LEU A 232 2.38 -14.23 -9.32
N GLU A 233 2.05 -15.15 -10.20
CA GLU A 233 2.90 -16.31 -10.52
C GLU A 233 4.38 -15.97 -10.79
N PRO A 234 4.73 -14.93 -11.59
CA PRO A 234 6.14 -14.60 -11.82
C PRO A 234 6.88 -14.15 -10.54
N VAL A 235 6.18 -13.39 -9.69
CA VAL A 235 6.74 -12.90 -8.42
C VAL A 235 6.91 -14.06 -7.45
N GLN A 236 5.92 -14.95 -7.35
CA GLN A 236 5.96 -16.13 -6.50
C GLN A 236 7.13 -17.06 -6.89
N LYS A 237 7.33 -17.29 -8.20
CA LYS A 237 8.46 -18.09 -8.71
C LYS A 237 9.80 -17.46 -8.37
N LEU A 238 9.94 -16.13 -8.54
CA LEU A 238 11.16 -15.42 -8.18
C LEU A 238 11.45 -15.53 -6.69
N TYR A 239 10.40 -15.44 -5.85
CA TYR A 239 10.50 -15.50 -4.41
C TYR A 239 10.95 -16.88 -3.87
N GLU A 240 10.72 -17.96 -4.61
CA GLU A 240 11.17 -19.30 -4.27
C GLU A 240 12.68 -19.50 -4.51
N THR A 241 13.34 -18.60 -5.23
CA THR A 241 14.77 -18.69 -5.50
C THR A 241 15.63 -18.48 -4.23
N GLU A 242 16.74 -19.18 -4.13
CA GLU A 242 17.66 -19.06 -2.99
C GLU A 242 18.27 -17.66 -2.87
N GLU A 243 18.47 -16.98 -4.00
CA GLU A 243 18.94 -15.60 -4.03
C GLU A 243 17.94 -14.65 -3.36
N PHE A 244 16.67 -14.75 -3.74
CA PHE A 244 15.64 -13.91 -3.17
C PHE A 244 15.40 -14.19 -1.67
N LYS A 245 15.46 -15.45 -1.26
CA LYS A 245 15.37 -15.84 0.16
C LYS A 245 16.49 -15.21 0.99
N LYS A 246 17.73 -15.19 0.46
CA LYS A 246 18.87 -14.51 1.11
C LYS A 246 18.63 -13.00 1.24
N ILE A 247 18.17 -12.35 0.17
CA ILE A 247 17.85 -10.91 0.18
C ILE A 247 16.77 -10.62 1.21
N LYS A 248 15.70 -11.43 1.26
CA LYS A 248 14.63 -11.31 2.25
C LYS A 248 15.15 -11.41 3.68
N ALA A 249 15.95 -12.42 3.97
CA ALA A 249 16.51 -12.61 5.31
C ALA A 249 17.41 -11.44 5.75
N LEU A 250 18.11 -10.80 4.80
CA LEU A 250 18.89 -9.59 5.08
C LEU A 250 18.02 -8.35 5.26
N ALA A 251 16.96 -8.20 4.46
CA ALA A 251 16.09 -7.02 4.51
C ALA A 251 15.11 -7.07 5.69
N TYR A 252 14.64 -8.26 6.03
CA TYR A 252 13.67 -8.52 7.10
C TYR A 252 14.17 -9.66 7.97
N PRO A 253 15.20 -9.45 8.77
CA PRO A 253 15.67 -10.47 9.71
C PRO A 253 14.54 -10.82 10.67
N ASP A 254 14.42 -12.11 10.98
CA ASP A 254 13.45 -12.58 11.97
C ASP A 254 13.65 -11.79 13.28
N GLU A 255 12.56 -11.23 13.82
CA GLU A 255 12.64 -10.55 15.11
C GLU A 255 13.15 -11.59 16.15
N GLU A 256 14.26 -11.28 16.80
CA GLU A 256 14.68 -12.07 17.98
C GLU A 256 13.49 -12.19 18.94
N PRO A 257 13.22 -13.40 19.46
CA PRO A 257 12.09 -13.61 20.35
C PRO A 257 12.20 -12.59 21.48
N LYS A 258 11.25 -11.67 21.56
CA LYS A 258 11.22 -10.59 22.57
C LYS A 258 11.37 -11.25 23.93
N ALA A 259 12.51 -11.05 24.58
CA ALA A 259 12.73 -11.52 25.95
C ALA A 259 11.52 -11.11 26.77
N LYS A 260 10.87 -12.09 27.42
CA LYS A 260 9.69 -11.84 28.27
C LYS A 260 10.05 -10.67 29.19
N LYS A 261 9.30 -9.56 29.09
CA LYS A 261 9.49 -8.40 29.96
C LYS A 261 9.38 -8.91 31.39
N VAL A 262 10.51 -9.09 32.05
CA VAL A 262 10.54 -9.24 33.51
C VAL A 262 9.91 -7.97 34.05
N LYS A 263 8.77 -8.09 34.73
CA LYS A 263 8.11 -6.95 35.38
C LYS A 263 9.15 -6.30 36.29
N ALA A 264 9.67 -5.16 35.89
CA ALA A 264 10.58 -4.37 36.72
C ALA A 264 9.81 -4.06 38.00
N LYS A 265 10.30 -4.55 39.15
CA LYS A 265 9.83 -4.12 40.48
C LYS A 265 9.89 -2.59 40.49
N LYS A 266 8.78 -1.94 40.85
CA LYS A 266 8.75 -0.49 41.08
C LYS A 266 9.80 -0.17 42.12
N ARG A 267 10.90 0.46 41.70
CA ARG A 267 11.87 1.02 42.62
C ARG A 267 11.22 2.19 43.34
N THR A 268 11.37 2.24 44.67
CA THR A 268 10.90 3.36 45.48
C THR A 268 11.80 4.56 45.28
N CYS A 269 11.27 5.77 45.49
CA CYS A 269 11.95 7.04 45.27
C CYS A 269 13.28 7.18 46.06
N SER A 270 13.47 6.39 47.13
CA SER A 270 14.69 6.36 47.92
C SER A 270 15.88 5.63 47.29
N GLU A 271 15.61 4.73 46.30
CA GLU A 271 16.67 3.97 45.59
C GLU A 271 17.25 4.72 44.38
N LEU A 272 16.64 5.84 43.97
CA LEU A 272 17.08 6.66 42.84
C LEU A 272 18.12 7.75 43.23
N LEU A 273 18.34 7.97 44.50
CA LEU A 273 19.23 9.06 44.99
C LEU A 273 20.66 8.63 45.31
N THR A 274 21.02 7.38 45.10
CA THR A 274 22.37 6.87 45.50
C THR A 274 23.30 6.46 44.36
N THR A 275 23.00 6.73 43.11
CA THR A 275 23.94 6.49 42.00
C THR A 275 24.20 7.76 41.20
N SER A 276 25.25 8.50 41.61
CA SER A 276 25.90 9.51 40.78
C SER A 276 26.69 8.80 39.66
N GLN A 277 26.15 8.80 38.46
CA GLN A 277 26.92 8.53 37.22
C GLN A 277 26.61 9.63 36.22
N PRO A 278 27.62 10.11 35.45
CA PRO A 278 27.45 11.23 34.54
C PRO A 278 26.58 10.83 33.33
N TYR A 279 25.86 11.83 32.83
CA TYR A 279 24.93 11.76 31.74
C TYR A 279 25.54 11.16 30.47
N ASP A 280 25.25 9.90 30.19
CA ASP A 280 25.31 9.35 28.85
C ASP A 280 23.99 9.60 28.15
N CYS A 281 24.01 10.57 27.25
CA CYS A 281 22.89 10.86 26.37
C CYS A 281 22.82 9.77 25.27
N ALA A 282 22.41 8.56 25.66
CA ALA A 282 22.09 7.52 24.70
C ALA A 282 20.76 7.86 24.02
N ILE A 283 20.84 8.38 22.81
CA ILE A 283 19.70 8.47 21.89
C ILE A 283 19.29 7.03 21.59
N LEU A 284 18.26 6.56 22.28
CA LEU A 284 17.63 5.27 22.00
C LEU A 284 16.90 5.36 20.65
N HIS A 285 17.61 5.07 19.59
CA HIS A 285 17.03 4.65 18.34
C HIS A 285 16.35 3.28 18.56
N LYS A 286 15.08 3.27 18.95
CA LYS A 286 14.21 2.14 18.65
C LYS A 286 13.76 2.33 17.22
N GLY A 287 14.50 1.73 16.29
CA GLY A 287 14.07 1.52 14.92
C GLY A 287 12.77 0.72 14.93
N ARG A 288 11.64 1.38 14.71
CA ARG A 288 10.49 0.79 14.04
C ARG A 288 10.50 1.39 12.65
N GLY A 289 10.58 0.47 11.66
CA GLY A 289 10.67 0.82 10.28
C GLY A 289 9.59 1.85 9.88
N TRP A 290 10.04 2.84 9.17
CA TRP A 290 9.25 3.83 8.49
C TRP A 290 8.82 3.26 7.15
N PHE A 291 7.95 2.25 7.10
CA PHE A 291 7.17 1.86 5.93
C PHE A 291 6.13 0.83 6.40
N GLY A 292 4.93 1.27 6.60
CA GLY A 292 3.73 0.49 6.73
C GLY A 292 2.59 1.31 6.17
#